data_da644e74da08df841e8617b5f61c0978
#
_entry.id   da644e74da08df841e8617b5f61c0978
#
_cell.length_a   1.000
_cell.length_b   1.000
_cell.length_c   1.000
_cell.angle_alpha   90.00
_cell.angle_beta   90.00
_cell.angle_gamma   90.00
#
_symmetry.space_group_name_H-M   'P 1'
#
loop_
_entity.id
_entity.type
_entity.pdbx_description
1 polymer ?
#
loop_
_entity_poly.entity_id
_entity_poly.type
_entity_poly.pdbx_seq_one_letter_code
_entity_poly.pdbx_strand_id
1 'polypeptide(L)'
;RIRLFIDIGTNCEIILGDGERLIATAAPAGPAFEAASIRCGMRAAAGAIEVVTLTDTDVLIQVIEDADPIGLCGSGLVDAVAELARMGIADPSGRFMTDEAIKDKWPALAHRMVTIDQQRAFILSFDHNNEAGVFISQRDVRELQFAKAAISTGWKMLLEELEIAEEDIAQVLLAGSFGTYLSAKNAIAIG
;
A
#
# COMPACT_ATOMS: atom_id res chain seq x y z
N ARG A 1 16.62 20.19 -14.20
CA ARG A 1 15.46 19.27 -14.18
C ARG A 1 14.99 19.11 -12.75
N ILE A 2 13.70 19.26 -12.53
CA ILE A 2 13.09 19.12 -11.22
C ILE A 2 13.05 17.65 -10.81
N ARG A 3 13.51 17.38 -9.59
CA ARG A 3 13.53 16.02 -9.00
C ARG A 3 12.92 16.05 -7.63
N LEU A 4 12.05 15.07 -7.38
CA LEU A 4 11.48 14.80 -6.07
C LEU A 4 12.13 13.53 -5.52
N PHE A 5 12.66 13.60 -4.31
CA PHE A 5 13.21 12.47 -3.58
C PHE A 5 12.37 12.23 -2.34
N ILE A 6 11.99 10.99 -2.10
CA ILE A 6 11.19 10.58 -0.94
C ILE A 6 11.88 9.38 -0.29
N ASP A 7 12.39 9.56 0.92
CA ASP A 7 12.85 8.48 1.77
C ASP A 7 11.67 8.00 2.62
N ILE A 8 11.23 6.75 2.35
CA ILE A 8 10.02 6.22 2.95
C ILE A 8 10.34 5.47 4.25
N GLY A 9 9.87 6.01 5.37
CA GLY A 9 9.96 5.44 6.70
C GLY A 9 8.79 5.92 7.57
N THR A 10 8.85 5.67 8.87
CA THR A 10 7.87 6.16 9.87
C THR A 10 7.78 7.69 9.83
N ASN A 11 8.91 8.36 9.67
CA ASN A 11 9.03 9.74 9.20
C ASN A 11 9.59 9.66 7.78
N CYS A 12 8.94 10.32 6.86
CA CYS A 12 9.40 10.38 5.47
C CYS A 12 10.11 11.70 5.26
N GLU A 13 11.37 11.66 4.84
CA GLU A 13 12.10 12.83 4.38
C GLU A 13 11.80 13.06 2.90
N ILE A 14 11.34 14.28 2.58
CA ILE A 14 10.93 14.67 1.24
C ILE A 14 11.79 15.83 0.79
N ILE A 15 12.45 15.70 -0.34
CA ILE A 15 13.38 16.68 -0.88
C ILE A 15 12.99 17.03 -2.30
N LEU A 16 12.86 18.31 -2.60
CA LEU A 16 12.60 18.83 -3.93
C LEU A 16 13.75 19.70 -4.41
N GLY A 17 14.27 19.42 -5.59
CA GLY A 17 15.35 20.19 -6.21
C GLY A 17 15.02 20.61 -7.64
N ASP A 18 15.24 21.90 -7.97
CA ASP A 18 15.09 22.45 -9.31
C ASP A 18 16.41 22.56 -10.09
N GLY A 19 17.53 22.28 -9.44
CA GLY A 19 18.89 22.40 -9.96
C GLY A 19 19.64 23.64 -9.47
N GLU A 20 18.96 24.60 -8.88
CA GLU A 20 19.52 25.80 -8.25
C GLU A 20 19.22 25.82 -6.74
N ARG A 21 18.01 25.41 -6.37
CA ARG A 21 17.52 25.34 -5.00
C ARG A 21 17.27 23.89 -4.61
N LEU A 22 17.48 23.58 -3.34
CA LEU A 22 17.15 22.31 -2.72
C LEU A 22 16.40 22.62 -1.42
N ILE A 23 15.15 22.17 -1.33
CA ILE A 23 14.33 22.31 -0.14
C ILE A 23 13.86 20.95 0.36
N ALA A 24 13.61 20.86 1.65
CA ALA A 24 13.21 19.61 2.27
C ALA A 24 12.15 19.81 3.35
N THR A 25 11.35 18.77 3.55
CA THR A 25 10.42 18.67 4.67
C THR A 25 10.40 17.24 5.20
N ALA A 26 9.81 17.04 6.37
CA ALA A 26 9.53 15.72 6.91
C ALA A 26 8.02 15.53 7.06
N ALA A 27 7.50 14.37 6.67
CA ALA A 27 6.11 14.00 6.81
C ALA A 27 5.97 12.83 7.81
N PRO A 28 5.14 12.95 8.86
CA PRO A 28 4.90 11.86 9.81
C PRO A 28 3.92 10.84 9.19
N ALA A 29 4.44 9.96 8.34
CA ALA A 29 3.65 8.93 7.66
C ALA A 29 3.16 7.83 8.61
N GLY A 30 3.78 7.69 9.79
CA GLY A 30 3.49 6.62 10.74
C GLY A 30 4.02 5.26 10.28
N PRO A 31 3.84 4.21 11.07
CA PRO A 31 4.47 2.92 10.84
C PRO A 31 3.70 1.99 9.89
N ALA A 32 2.81 2.53 9.03
CA ALA A 32 2.00 1.70 8.12
C ALA A 32 2.86 0.96 7.10
N PHE A 33 3.88 1.61 6.56
CA PHE A 33 4.79 1.01 5.58
C PHE A 33 5.71 -0.06 6.18
N GLU A 34 6.01 0.03 7.48
CA GLU A 34 6.69 -1.04 8.22
C GLU A 34 5.71 -2.12 8.69
N ALA A 35 4.44 -2.00 8.28
CA ALA A 35 3.33 -2.89 8.63
C ALA A 35 3.04 -3.01 10.14
N ALA A 36 3.59 -2.12 10.99
CA ALA A 36 3.45 -2.20 12.45
C ALA A 36 2.06 -1.79 12.96
N SER A 37 1.30 -1.00 12.18
CA SER A 37 -0.09 -0.63 12.48
C SER A 37 -1.12 -1.51 11.75
N ILE A 38 -0.68 -2.50 11.00
CA ILE A 38 -1.48 -3.38 10.15
C ILE A 38 -1.80 -4.67 10.90
N ARG A 39 -3.04 -5.15 10.78
CA ARG A 39 -3.54 -6.30 11.57
C ARG A 39 -2.69 -7.58 11.39
N CYS A 40 -2.43 -7.97 10.15
CA CYS A 40 -1.53 -9.08 9.82
C CYS A 40 -0.14 -8.59 9.45
N GLY A 41 0.24 -7.38 9.88
CA GLY A 41 1.51 -6.76 9.51
C GLY A 41 2.71 -7.42 10.19
N MET A 42 3.79 -7.57 9.42
CA MET A 42 5.07 -8.03 9.92
C MET A 42 6.22 -7.39 9.16
N ARG A 43 7.43 -7.48 9.72
CA ARG A 43 8.64 -7.09 8.99
C ARG A 43 8.89 -8.03 7.82
N ALA A 44 9.61 -7.56 6.82
CA ALA A 44 10.08 -8.38 5.71
C ALA A 44 11.05 -9.47 6.24
N ALA A 45 10.52 -10.67 6.43
CA ALA A 45 11.20 -11.86 6.93
C ALA A 45 10.50 -13.11 6.39
N ALA A 46 11.08 -14.29 6.60
CA ALA A 46 10.46 -15.56 6.21
C ALA A 46 8.98 -15.63 6.61
N GLY A 47 8.11 -16.00 5.70
CA GLY A 47 6.66 -16.08 5.90
C GLY A 47 5.90 -14.76 5.66
N ALA A 48 6.58 -13.64 5.38
CA ALA A 48 5.90 -12.41 4.99
C ALA A 48 5.47 -12.45 3.51
N ILE A 49 4.22 -12.16 3.23
CA ILE A 49 3.74 -11.90 1.87
C ILE A 49 4.36 -10.58 1.40
N GLU A 50 5.15 -10.62 0.33
CA GLU A 50 5.84 -9.45 -0.23
C GLU A 50 5.26 -8.98 -1.57
N VAL A 51 4.61 -9.88 -2.34
CA VAL A 51 3.93 -9.55 -3.60
C VAL A 51 2.52 -10.11 -3.58
N VAL A 52 1.58 -9.31 -4.04
CA VAL A 52 0.18 -9.71 -4.21
C VAL A 52 -0.30 -9.35 -5.61
N THR A 53 -0.93 -10.31 -6.28
CA THR A 53 -1.59 -10.09 -7.58
C THR A 53 -2.98 -10.71 -7.53
N LEU A 54 -4.00 -9.94 -7.87
CA LEU A 54 -5.36 -10.44 -7.99
C LEU A 54 -5.69 -10.74 -9.45
N THR A 55 -6.23 -11.94 -9.68
CA THR A 55 -6.88 -12.32 -10.92
C THR A 55 -8.41 -12.30 -10.74
N ASP A 56 -9.15 -12.54 -11.80
CA ASP A 56 -10.63 -12.62 -11.74
C ASP A 56 -11.12 -13.79 -10.87
N THR A 57 -10.25 -14.76 -10.60
CA THR A 57 -10.62 -16.02 -9.94
C THR A 57 -9.83 -16.33 -8.68
N ASP A 58 -8.65 -15.72 -8.48
CA ASP A 58 -7.77 -16.07 -7.36
C ASP A 58 -6.85 -14.93 -6.94
N VAL A 59 -6.20 -15.11 -5.80
CA VAL A 59 -5.14 -14.27 -5.25
C VAL A 59 -3.82 -15.02 -5.33
N LEU A 60 -2.88 -14.48 -6.09
CA LEU A 60 -1.52 -15.00 -6.21
C LEU A 60 -0.62 -14.21 -5.26
N ILE A 61 0.13 -14.91 -4.43
CA ILE A 61 1.04 -14.31 -3.44
C ILE A 61 2.45 -14.85 -3.65
N GLN A 62 3.44 -13.99 -3.38
CA GLN A 62 4.82 -14.40 -3.19
C GLN A 62 5.19 -14.16 -1.73
N VAL A 63 5.78 -15.19 -1.12
CA VAL A 63 6.14 -15.20 0.30
C VAL A 63 7.66 -15.28 0.41
N ILE A 64 8.24 -14.48 1.28
CA ILE A 64 9.69 -14.46 1.51
C ILE A 64 10.15 -15.84 1.99
N GLU A 65 11.20 -16.37 1.33
CA GLU A 65 11.81 -17.69 1.54
C GLU A 65 10.87 -18.88 1.23
N ASP A 66 9.82 -18.66 0.41
CA ASP A 66 8.82 -19.68 0.05
C ASP A 66 8.24 -20.42 1.26
N ALA A 67 8.17 -19.73 2.41
CA ALA A 67 7.61 -20.24 3.65
C ALA A 67 6.08 -20.13 3.66
N ASP A 68 5.43 -20.77 4.64
CA ASP A 68 3.99 -20.59 4.87
C ASP A 68 3.68 -19.11 5.19
N PRO A 69 2.63 -18.51 4.59
CA PRO A 69 2.29 -17.13 4.81
C PRO A 69 1.73 -16.92 6.23
N ILE A 70 2.43 -16.11 7.03
CA ILE A 70 2.05 -15.79 8.41
C ILE A 70 1.76 -14.31 8.63
N GLY A 71 2.09 -13.47 7.64
CA GLY A 71 1.83 -12.04 7.72
C GLY A 71 2.11 -11.32 6.39
N LEU A 72 2.04 -10.01 6.42
CA LEU A 72 2.14 -9.12 5.27
C LEU A 72 3.19 -8.05 5.55
N CYS A 73 4.22 -7.94 4.72
CA CYS A 73 5.17 -6.83 4.84
C CYS A 73 4.69 -5.59 4.06
N GLY A 74 5.42 -4.49 4.20
CA GLY A 74 5.00 -3.21 3.61
C GLY A 74 4.82 -3.22 2.09
N SER A 75 5.69 -3.91 1.33
CA SER A 75 5.52 -4.05 -0.13
C SER A 75 4.25 -4.84 -0.48
N GLY A 76 4.02 -5.95 0.21
CA GLY A 76 2.80 -6.74 0.04
C GLY A 76 1.53 -5.96 0.41
N LEU A 77 1.59 -5.09 1.43
CA LEU A 77 0.46 -4.20 1.78
C LEU A 77 0.12 -3.24 0.63
N VAL A 78 1.13 -2.58 0.06
CA VAL A 78 0.93 -1.67 -1.08
C VAL A 78 0.39 -2.42 -2.28
N ASP A 79 0.96 -3.58 -2.60
CA ASP A 79 0.51 -4.41 -3.71
C ASP A 79 -0.95 -4.85 -3.53
N ALA A 80 -1.29 -5.36 -2.35
CA ALA A 80 -2.64 -5.83 -2.06
C ALA A 80 -3.68 -4.70 -2.18
N VAL A 81 -3.40 -3.51 -1.62
CA VAL A 81 -4.33 -2.37 -1.72
C VAL A 81 -4.43 -1.86 -3.16
N ALA A 82 -3.31 -1.81 -3.90
CA ALA A 82 -3.30 -1.43 -5.32
C ALA A 82 -4.14 -2.40 -6.17
N GLU A 83 -4.00 -3.69 -5.95
CA GLU A 83 -4.75 -4.71 -6.67
C GLU A 83 -6.25 -4.69 -6.32
N LEU A 84 -6.60 -4.51 -5.03
CA LEU A 84 -7.99 -4.34 -4.60
C LEU A 84 -8.63 -3.09 -5.23
N ALA A 85 -7.88 -1.98 -5.33
CA ALA A 85 -8.33 -0.77 -5.99
C ALA A 85 -8.45 -0.96 -7.51
N ARG A 86 -7.48 -1.61 -8.17
CA ARG A 86 -7.50 -1.91 -9.60
C ARG A 86 -8.72 -2.74 -9.99
N MET A 87 -9.09 -3.72 -9.19
CA MET A 87 -10.28 -4.53 -9.43
C MET A 87 -11.59 -3.86 -9.00
N GLY A 88 -11.51 -2.71 -8.31
CA GLY A 88 -12.65 -2.01 -7.76
C GLY A 88 -13.30 -2.75 -6.59
N ILE A 89 -12.58 -3.68 -5.95
CA ILE A 89 -12.98 -4.33 -4.69
C ILE A 89 -12.88 -3.31 -3.56
N ALA A 90 -11.87 -2.43 -3.60
CA ALA A 90 -11.84 -1.18 -2.86
C ALA A 90 -12.15 -0.01 -3.80
N ASP A 91 -13.09 0.85 -3.43
CA ASP A 91 -13.44 2.06 -4.20
C ASP A 91 -12.36 3.16 -4.01
N PRO A 92 -12.41 4.28 -4.76
CA PRO A 92 -11.45 5.38 -4.61
C PRO A 92 -11.41 5.98 -3.20
N SER A 93 -12.46 5.83 -2.41
CA SER A 93 -12.47 6.24 -0.99
C SER A 93 -11.79 5.20 -0.08
N GLY A 94 -11.37 4.06 -0.62
CA GLY A 94 -10.79 2.93 0.12
C GLY A 94 -11.83 2.05 0.81
N ARG A 95 -13.12 2.19 0.51
CA ARG A 95 -14.17 1.34 1.07
C ARG A 95 -14.31 0.05 0.27
N PHE A 96 -14.43 -1.07 0.96
CA PHE A 96 -14.68 -2.35 0.31
C PHE A 96 -16.12 -2.48 -0.23
N MET A 97 -16.27 -3.18 -1.34
CA MET A 97 -17.56 -3.55 -1.95
C MET A 97 -18.46 -4.26 -0.93
N THR A 98 -19.77 -4.19 -1.15
CA THR A 98 -20.74 -5.02 -0.41
C THR A 98 -20.64 -6.49 -0.83
N ASP A 99 -21.23 -7.39 -0.03
CA ASP A 99 -21.23 -8.83 -0.35
C ASP A 99 -22.00 -9.15 -1.63
N GLU A 100 -23.06 -8.38 -1.91
CA GLU A 100 -23.83 -8.50 -3.16
C GLU A 100 -22.97 -8.06 -4.35
N ALA A 101 -22.32 -6.91 -4.24
CA ALA A 101 -21.54 -6.35 -5.33
C ALA A 101 -20.33 -7.22 -5.70
N ILE A 102 -19.64 -7.81 -4.71
CA ILE A 102 -18.51 -8.72 -5.00
C ILE A 102 -18.99 -10.06 -5.58
N LYS A 103 -20.13 -10.59 -5.12
CA LYS A 103 -20.73 -11.81 -5.68
C LYS A 103 -21.14 -11.62 -7.13
N ASP A 104 -21.65 -10.45 -7.48
CA ASP A 104 -22.06 -10.13 -8.84
C ASP A 104 -20.87 -9.94 -9.78
N LYS A 105 -19.89 -9.15 -9.35
CA LYS A 105 -18.75 -8.76 -10.19
C LYS A 105 -17.60 -9.78 -10.18
N TRP A 106 -17.30 -10.35 -9.01
CA TRP A 106 -16.18 -11.26 -8.77
C TRP A 106 -16.60 -12.50 -7.98
N PRO A 107 -17.51 -13.35 -8.54
CA PRO A 107 -18.09 -14.49 -7.80
C PRO A 107 -17.04 -15.47 -7.24
N ALA A 108 -15.96 -15.68 -7.98
CA ALA A 108 -14.87 -16.56 -7.52
C ALA A 108 -14.09 -16.00 -6.32
N LEU A 109 -14.06 -14.67 -6.14
CA LEU A 109 -13.38 -14.02 -5.02
C LEU A 109 -14.31 -13.70 -3.85
N ALA A 110 -15.63 -13.87 -4.02
CA ALA A 110 -16.60 -13.44 -3.02
C ALA A 110 -16.41 -14.11 -1.64
N HIS A 111 -15.95 -15.37 -1.63
CA HIS A 111 -15.67 -16.11 -0.40
C HIS A 111 -14.49 -15.55 0.41
N ARG A 112 -13.65 -14.68 -0.19
CA ARG A 112 -12.53 -14.01 0.46
C ARG A 112 -12.95 -12.73 1.19
N MET A 113 -14.15 -12.20 0.90
CA MET A 113 -14.69 -11.05 1.61
C MET A 113 -15.43 -11.51 2.86
N VAL A 114 -14.91 -11.16 4.01
CA VAL A 114 -15.39 -11.61 5.33
C VAL A 114 -15.56 -10.44 6.29
N THR A 115 -16.12 -10.73 7.46
CA THR A 115 -16.16 -9.78 8.59
C THR A 115 -15.37 -10.38 9.74
N ILE A 116 -14.30 -9.70 10.17
CA ILE A 116 -13.43 -10.08 11.29
C ILE A 116 -13.46 -8.92 12.31
N ASP A 117 -13.74 -9.21 13.56
CA ASP A 117 -13.84 -8.21 14.64
C ASP A 117 -14.70 -6.99 14.24
N GLN A 118 -15.86 -7.23 13.65
CA GLN A 118 -16.83 -6.23 13.15
C GLN A 118 -16.30 -5.34 12.01
N GLN A 119 -15.18 -5.68 11.41
CA GLN A 119 -14.62 -4.98 10.25
C GLN A 119 -14.65 -5.86 9.01
N ARG A 120 -14.92 -5.24 7.87
CA ARG A 120 -14.76 -5.93 6.59
C ARG A 120 -13.28 -6.20 6.34
N ALA A 121 -13.00 -7.38 5.82
CA ALA A 121 -11.66 -7.81 5.49
C ALA A 121 -11.66 -8.64 4.21
N PHE A 122 -10.56 -8.60 3.47
CA PHE A 122 -10.31 -9.42 2.29
C PHE A 122 -9.16 -10.38 2.56
N ILE A 123 -9.43 -11.69 2.44
CA ILE A 123 -8.45 -12.76 2.73
C ILE A 123 -7.48 -12.87 1.56
N LEU A 124 -6.18 -12.73 1.85
CA LEU A 124 -5.08 -12.96 0.91
C LEU A 124 -4.66 -14.43 0.92
N SER A 125 -4.59 -15.03 2.10
CA SER A 125 -4.24 -16.44 2.28
C SER A 125 -5.11 -17.06 3.36
N PHE A 126 -5.55 -18.28 3.11
CA PHE A 126 -6.22 -19.11 4.11
C PHE A 126 -5.18 -19.92 4.90
N ASP A 127 -5.50 -20.23 6.14
CA ASP A 127 -4.69 -21.13 6.97
C ASP A 127 -4.95 -22.62 6.66
N HIS A 128 -4.29 -23.52 7.39
CA HIS A 128 -4.45 -24.96 7.21
C HIS A 128 -5.87 -25.50 7.52
N ASN A 129 -6.68 -24.75 8.26
CA ASN A 129 -8.07 -25.08 8.56
C ASN A 129 -9.06 -24.44 7.56
N ASN A 130 -8.54 -23.79 6.51
CA ASN A 130 -9.32 -23.00 5.56
C ASN A 130 -10.05 -21.81 6.22
N GLU A 131 -9.47 -21.28 7.30
CA GLU A 131 -9.89 -20.05 7.94
C GLU A 131 -9.06 -18.86 7.46
N ALA A 132 -9.40 -17.64 7.88
CA ALA A 132 -8.66 -16.44 7.51
C ALA A 132 -7.26 -16.44 8.14
N GLY A 133 -6.24 -16.80 7.37
CA GLY A 133 -4.84 -16.73 7.76
C GLY A 133 -4.31 -15.30 7.68
N VAL A 134 -3.97 -14.83 6.47
CA VAL A 134 -3.51 -13.45 6.24
C VAL A 134 -4.57 -12.66 5.47
N PHE A 135 -4.94 -11.50 5.95
CA PHE A 135 -5.98 -10.65 5.37
C PHE A 135 -5.64 -9.17 5.48
N ILE A 136 -6.34 -8.36 4.69
CA ILE A 136 -6.37 -6.90 4.80
C ILE A 136 -7.75 -6.49 5.31
N SER A 137 -7.78 -5.74 6.41
CA SER A 137 -8.99 -5.16 6.94
C SER A 137 -9.28 -3.76 6.35
N GLN A 138 -10.53 -3.31 6.49
CA GLN A 138 -10.90 -1.94 6.13
C GLN A 138 -10.05 -0.89 6.88
N ARG A 139 -9.63 -1.20 8.11
CA ARG A 139 -8.76 -0.32 8.90
C ARG A 139 -7.35 -0.26 8.32
N ASP A 140 -6.80 -1.38 7.86
CA ASP A 140 -5.46 -1.42 7.26
C ASP A 140 -5.38 -0.54 6.00
N VAL A 141 -6.45 -0.56 5.17
CA VAL A 141 -6.55 0.36 4.03
C VAL A 141 -6.51 1.82 4.48
N ARG A 142 -7.18 2.16 5.60
CA ARG A 142 -7.15 3.52 6.16
C ARG A 142 -5.77 3.92 6.66
N GLU A 143 -5.07 3.04 7.35
CA GLU A 143 -3.71 3.29 7.81
C GLU A 143 -2.78 3.64 6.62
N LEU A 144 -2.86 2.88 5.52
CA LEU A 144 -2.10 3.19 4.30
C LEU A 144 -2.51 4.54 3.68
N GLN A 145 -3.81 4.85 3.68
CA GLN A 145 -4.31 6.13 3.17
C GLN A 145 -3.79 7.31 4.00
N PHE A 146 -3.70 7.18 5.33
CA PHE A 146 -3.12 8.22 6.19
C PHE A 146 -1.64 8.44 5.91
N ALA A 147 -0.86 7.37 5.81
CA ALA A 147 0.56 7.46 5.48
C ALA A 147 0.78 8.15 4.13
N LYS A 148 0.04 7.73 3.11
CA LYS A 148 0.07 8.34 1.77
C LYS A 148 -0.32 9.82 1.81
N ALA A 149 -1.38 10.18 2.54
CA ALA A 149 -1.85 11.56 2.63
C ALA A 149 -0.79 12.47 3.28
N ALA A 150 -0.08 12.00 4.32
CA ALA A 150 1.00 12.73 4.94
C ALA A 150 2.14 13.02 3.94
N ILE A 151 2.59 12.01 3.19
CA ILE A 151 3.63 12.15 2.17
C ILE A 151 3.16 13.11 1.07
N SER A 152 1.92 12.93 0.58
CA SER A 152 1.35 13.78 -0.47
C SER A 152 1.26 15.25 -0.05
N THR A 153 0.89 15.51 1.19
CA THR A 153 0.89 16.87 1.74
C THR A 153 2.30 17.46 1.77
N GLY A 154 3.29 16.67 2.20
CA GLY A 154 4.68 17.12 2.30
C GLY A 154 5.26 17.56 0.96
N TRP A 155 5.16 16.72 -0.09
CA TRP A 155 5.73 17.12 -1.39
C TRP A 155 4.94 18.23 -2.07
N LYS A 156 3.61 18.32 -1.88
CA LYS A 156 2.81 19.44 -2.41
C LYS A 156 3.20 20.76 -1.79
N MET A 157 3.47 20.81 -0.49
CA MET A 157 3.98 22.01 0.17
C MET A 157 5.33 22.47 -0.41
N LEU A 158 6.22 21.54 -0.75
CA LEU A 158 7.49 21.88 -1.39
C LEU A 158 7.30 22.44 -2.81
N LEU A 159 6.33 21.90 -3.57
CA LEU A 159 5.99 22.44 -4.89
C LEU A 159 5.44 23.87 -4.79
N GLU A 160 4.53 24.09 -3.84
CA GLU A 160 3.98 25.45 -3.59
C GLU A 160 5.07 26.45 -3.20
N GLU A 161 6.01 26.07 -2.33
CA GLU A 161 7.12 26.93 -1.90
C GLU A 161 8.07 27.31 -3.05
N LEU A 162 8.27 26.42 -4.01
CA LEU A 162 9.09 26.69 -5.19
C LEU A 162 8.30 27.23 -6.39
N GLU A 163 6.97 27.39 -6.26
CA GLU A 163 6.08 27.78 -7.35
C GLU A 163 6.19 26.88 -8.59
N ILE A 164 6.31 25.54 -8.35
CA ILE A 164 6.49 24.52 -9.37
C ILE A 164 5.18 23.72 -9.53
N ALA A 165 4.78 23.45 -10.76
CA ALA A 165 3.64 22.58 -11.05
C ALA A 165 4.04 21.08 -10.94
N GLU A 166 3.08 20.23 -10.59
CA GLU A 166 3.31 18.78 -10.46
C GLU A 166 3.81 18.17 -11.77
N GLU A 167 3.31 18.65 -12.91
CA GLU A 167 3.68 18.20 -14.25
C GLU A 167 5.14 18.51 -14.63
N ASP A 168 5.77 19.45 -13.93
CA ASP A 168 7.16 19.83 -14.15
C ASP A 168 8.16 18.88 -13.48
N ILE A 169 7.69 17.99 -12.60
CA ILE A 169 8.54 16.98 -11.96
C ILE A 169 9.05 16.00 -13.03
N ALA A 170 10.33 16.08 -13.32
CA ALA A 170 10.95 15.22 -14.33
C ALA A 170 11.27 13.81 -13.80
N GLN A 171 11.40 13.63 -12.50
CA GLN A 171 11.77 12.38 -11.88
C GLN A 171 11.38 12.34 -10.42
N VAL A 172 10.80 11.21 -9.99
CA VAL A 172 10.58 10.85 -8.59
C VAL A 172 11.53 9.72 -8.22
N LEU A 173 12.25 9.88 -7.13
CA LEU A 173 13.19 8.90 -6.57
C LEU A 173 12.67 8.44 -5.23
N LEU A 174 12.38 7.15 -5.12
CA LEU A 174 12.01 6.53 -3.85
C LEU A 174 13.23 5.89 -3.22
N ALA A 175 13.44 6.12 -1.94
CA ALA A 175 14.55 5.61 -1.14
C ALA A 175 14.05 4.99 0.17
N GLY A 176 14.98 4.57 1.00
CA GLY A 176 14.72 3.85 2.24
C GLY A 176 14.70 2.34 2.04
N SER A 177 14.77 1.61 3.14
CA SER A 177 14.75 0.15 3.14
C SER A 177 13.45 -0.41 2.53
N PHE A 178 12.36 0.33 2.65
CA PHE A 178 11.06 0.02 2.07
C PHE A 178 10.99 0.39 0.58
N GLY A 179 11.48 1.60 0.21
CA GLY A 179 11.37 2.12 -1.16
C GLY A 179 12.04 1.24 -2.21
N THR A 180 13.08 0.49 -1.84
CA THR A 180 13.80 -0.43 -2.74
C THR A 180 12.94 -1.61 -3.21
N TYR A 181 11.99 -2.07 -2.40
CA TYR A 181 11.13 -3.22 -2.68
C TYR A 181 9.72 -2.82 -3.15
N LEU A 182 9.44 -1.53 -3.22
CA LEU A 182 8.14 -1.01 -3.62
C LEU A 182 7.97 -1.08 -5.13
N SER A 183 6.86 -1.66 -5.60
CA SER A 183 6.46 -1.57 -7.00
C SER A 183 6.07 -0.13 -7.35
N ALA A 184 6.84 0.54 -8.21
CA ALA A 184 6.50 1.90 -8.67
C ALA A 184 5.11 1.95 -9.32
N LYS A 185 4.72 0.91 -10.08
CA LYS A 185 3.38 0.79 -10.66
C LYS A 185 2.29 0.78 -9.59
N ASN A 186 2.46 0.01 -8.53
CA ASN A 186 1.48 -0.11 -7.46
C ASN A 186 1.47 1.12 -6.56
N ALA A 187 2.62 1.74 -6.32
CA ALA A 187 2.70 3.03 -5.63
C ALA A 187 1.90 4.12 -6.38
N ILE A 188 2.04 4.21 -7.71
CA ILE A 188 1.27 5.14 -8.55
C ILE A 188 -0.23 4.78 -8.52
N ALA A 189 -0.59 3.50 -8.51
CA ALA A 189 -1.98 3.06 -8.53
C ALA A 189 -2.76 3.43 -7.25
N ILE A 190 -2.06 3.53 -6.13
CA ILE A 190 -2.67 4.02 -4.88
C ILE A 190 -2.62 5.54 -4.74
N GLY A 191 -1.93 6.25 -5.63
CA GLY A 191 -1.82 7.71 -5.77
C GLY A 191 -0.68 8.33 -5.00
#